data_1cc46883f832e01188a0d1c83a0daafd
#
_entry.id   1cc46883f832e01188a0d1c83a0daafd
#
_cell.length_a   1.000
_cell.length_b   1.000
_cell.length_c   1.000
_cell.angle_alpha   90.00
_cell.angle_beta   90.00
_cell.angle_gamma   90.00
#
_symmetry.space_group_name_H-M   'P 1'
#
loop_
_entity.id
_entity.type
_entity.pdbx_description
1 polymer ?
#
loop_
_entity_poly.entity_id
_entity_poly.type
_entity_poly.pdbx_seq_one_letter_code
_entity_poly.pdbx_strand_id
1 'polypeptide(L)'
;MSIVSKVAEPYAEALLDLAKSNNSLKETTNDMNIVSQFLANSNDLQKFLSNPLITKEAKKNVVKDILGEQIDANSLKFLLLLVDRGRVAILDGIAQKFLELSYEEESIAIAKVTSSIQLSAQQQQNIAEKL
;
A
#
# COMPACT_ATOMS: atom_id res chain seq x y z
N MET A 1 8.74 -13.30 12.43
CA MET A 1 8.76 -12.34 11.32
C MET A 1 9.86 -12.65 10.35
N SER A 2 9.52 -12.62 9.08
CA SER A 2 10.51 -12.88 8.04
C SER A 2 11.42 -11.67 7.84
N ILE A 3 12.59 -11.92 7.23
CA ILE A 3 13.50 -10.85 6.83
C ILE A 3 12.83 -9.91 5.84
N VAL A 4 11.99 -10.44 4.96
CA VAL A 4 11.24 -9.66 3.98
C VAL A 4 10.36 -8.62 4.67
N SER A 5 9.66 -9.00 5.75
CA SER A 5 8.83 -8.05 6.50
C SER A 5 9.64 -6.90 7.08
N LYS A 6 10.83 -7.19 7.61
CA LYS A 6 11.70 -6.17 8.19
C LYS A 6 12.22 -5.19 7.13
N VAL A 7 12.56 -5.70 5.95
CA VAL A 7 13.04 -4.85 4.86
C VAL A 7 11.88 -4.08 4.23
N ALA A 8 10.69 -4.68 4.14
CA ALA A 8 9.53 -4.06 3.55
C ALA A 8 8.95 -2.93 4.41
N GLU A 9 9.04 -3.03 5.71
CA GLU A 9 8.40 -2.09 6.65
C GLU A 9 8.76 -0.62 6.41
N PRO A 10 10.05 -0.23 6.28
CA PRO A 10 10.37 1.18 6.03
C PRO A 10 9.77 1.71 4.74
N TYR A 11 9.71 0.89 3.71
CA TYR A 11 9.10 1.31 2.44
C TYR A 11 7.59 1.47 2.56
N ALA A 12 6.95 0.56 3.28
CA ALA A 12 5.51 0.65 3.51
C ALA A 12 5.16 1.88 4.35
N GLU A 13 5.95 2.17 5.37
CA GLU A 13 5.76 3.36 6.20
C GLU A 13 5.97 4.64 5.40
N ALA A 14 6.97 4.67 4.53
CA ALA A 14 7.22 5.83 3.66
C ALA A 14 6.03 6.07 2.72
N LEU A 15 5.47 5.00 2.16
CA LEU A 15 4.30 5.12 1.30
C LEU A 15 3.08 5.62 2.07
N LEU A 16 2.91 5.13 3.30
CA LEU A 16 1.82 5.57 4.16
C LEU A 16 1.92 7.08 4.46
N ASP A 17 3.11 7.54 4.82
CA ASP A 17 3.35 8.95 5.10
C ASP A 17 3.07 9.81 3.87
N LEU A 18 3.52 9.36 2.71
CA LEU A 18 3.28 10.06 1.45
C LEU A 18 1.79 10.15 1.15
N ALA A 19 1.07 9.05 1.31
CA ALA A 19 -0.36 9.00 1.06
C ALA A 19 -1.13 9.93 2.01
N LYS A 20 -0.73 9.96 3.28
CA LYS A 20 -1.34 10.85 4.27
C LYS A 20 -1.06 12.32 3.95
N SER A 21 0.16 12.64 3.56
CA SER A 21 0.54 14.01 3.20
C SER A 21 -0.24 14.53 2.00
N ASN A 22 -0.57 13.66 1.06
CA ASN A 22 -1.29 14.01 -0.16
C ASN A 22 -2.80 13.83 -0.03
N ASN A 23 -3.30 13.45 1.14
CA ASN A 23 -4.72 13.12 1.35
C ASN A 23 -5.21 12.06 0.36
N SER A 24 -4.34 11.10 0.03
CA SER A 24 -4.61 10.05 -0.95
C SER A 24 -4.54 8.66 -0.35
N LEU A 25 -4.77 8.53 0.95
CA LEU A 25 -4.66 7.23 1.63
C LEU A 25 -5.62 6.20 1.05
N LYS A 26 -6.86 6.60 0.77
CA LYS A 26 -7.87 5.70 0.23
C LYS A 26 -7.48 5.22 -1.17
N GLU A 27 -7.06 6.13 -2.02
CA GLU A 27 -6.63 5.82 -3.39
C GLU A 27 -5.40 4.92 -3.39
N THR A 28 -4.43 5.24 -2.53
CA THR A 28 -3.19 4.46 -2.42
C THR A 28 -3.48 3.06 -1.88
N THR A 29 -4.40 2.94 -0.92
CA THR A 29 -4.82 1.64 -0.39
C THR A 29 -5.45 0.80 -1.49
N ASN A 30 -6.33 1.40 -2.29
CA ASN A 30 -6.92 0.71 -3.43
C ASN A 30 -5.87 0.28 -4.44
N ASP A 31 -4.89 1.16 -4.73
CA ASP A 31 -3.80 0.85 -5.64
C ASP A 31 -2.96 -0.33 -5.16
N MET A 32 -2.65 -0.38 -3.88
CA MET A 32 -1.87 -1.48 -3.33
C MET A 32 -2.65 -2.79 -3.31
N ASN A 33 -3.96 -2.74 -3.16
CA ASN A 33 -4.81 -3.92 -3.34
C ASN A 33 -4.72 -4.45 -4.76
N ILE A 34 -4.76 -3.57 -5.75
CA ILE A 34 -4.62 -3.94 -7.16
C ILE A 34 -3.25 -4.58 -7.40
N VAL A 35 -2.19 -3.96 -6.91
CA VAL A 35 -0.83 -4.48 -7.04
C VAL A 35 -0.73 -5.87 -6.41
N SER A 36 -1.25 -6.03 -5.21
CA SER A 36 -1.23 -7.32 -4.51
C SER A 36 -1.97 -8.40 -5.29
N GLN A 37 -3.11 -8.07 -5.88
CA GLN A 37 -3.87 -9.02 -6.69
C GLN A 37 -3.12 -9.44 -7.96
N PHE A 38 -2.49 -8.49 -8.65
CA PHE A 38 -1.69 -8.81 -9.82
C PHE A 38 -0.54 -9.76 -9.47
N LEU A 39 0.14 -9.50 -8.37
CA LEU A 39 1.23 -10.35 -7.93
C LEU A 39 0.74 -11.74 -7.51
N ALA A 40 -0.37 -11.80 -6.81
CA ALA A 40 -0.94 -13.06 -6.35
C ALA A 40 -1.42 -13.94 -7.53
N ASN A 41 -1.91 -13.30 -8.59
CA ASN A 41 -2.48 -14.00 -9.74
C ASN A 41 -1.45 -14.33 -10.82
N SER A 42 -0.22 -13.81 -10.71
CA SER A 42 0.80 -14.02 -11.72
C SER A 42 2.16 -14.33 -11.10
N ASN A 43 2.48 -15.61 -11.01
CA ASN A 43 3.81 -16.03 -10.59
C ASN A 43 4.89 -15.54 -11.56
N ASP A 44 4.54 -15.43 -12.84
CA ASP A 44 5.47 -14.95 -13.85
C ASP A 44 5.88 -13.51 -13.61
N LEU A 45 4.94 -12.67 -13.20
CA LEU A 45 5.24 -11.28 -12.86
C LEU A 45 6.14 -11.20 -11.64
N GLN A 46 5.87 -11.98 -10.60
CA GLN A 46 6.71 -12.03 -9.42
C GLN A 46 8.13 -12.47 -9.77
N LYS A 47 8.26 -13.52 -10.56
CA LYS A 47 9.57 -14.03 -11.00
C LYS A 47 10.31 -13.00 -11.84
N PHE A 48 9.59 -12.32 -12.73
CA PHE A 48 10.18 -11.28 -13.58
C PHE A 48 10.76 -10.15 -12.72
N LEU A 49 9.97 -9.65 -11.77
CA LEU A 49 10.38 -8.53 -10.92
C LEU A 49 11.51 -8.92 -9.96
N SER A 50 11.57 -10.17 -9.55
CA SER A 50 12.61 -10.63 -8.62
C SER A 50 13.87 -11.15 -9.32
N ASN A 51 13.85 -11.28 -10.64
CA ASN A 51 14.99 -11.82 -11.38
C ASN A 51 16.11 -10.78 -11.49
N PRO A 52 17.29 -11.04 -10.88
CA PRO A 52 18.39 -10.08 -10.91
C PRO A 52 19.03 -9.92 -12.28
N LEU A 53 18.77 -10.82 -13.21
CA LEU A 53 19.31 -10.76 -14.56
C LEU A 53 18.53 -9.81 -15.48
N ILE A 54 17.33 -9.41 -15.07
CA ILE A 54 16.52 -8.49 -15.85
C ILE A 54 16.89 -7.06 -15.45
N THR A 55 17.07 -6.19 -16.45
CA THR A 55 17.47 -4.80 -16.20
C THR A 55 16.36 -4.03 -15.48
N LYS A 56 16.76 -2.97 -14.78
CA LYS A 56 15.81 -2.06 -14.13
C LYS A 56 14.88 -1.43 -15.14
N GLU A 57 15.40 -1.05 -16.29
CA GLU A 57 14.60 -0.44 -17.35
C GLU A 57 13.51 -1.39 -17.85
N ALA A 58 13.84 -2.64 -18.07
CA ALA A 58 12.86 -3.64 -18.49
C ALA A 58 11.77 -3.83 -17.42
N LYS A 59 12.16 -3.87 -16.16
CA LYS A 59 11.19 -3.98 -15.05
C LYS A 59 10.29 -2.77 -14.98
N LYS A 60 10.83 -1.57 -15.14
CA LYS A 60 10.05 -0.33 -15.17
C LYS A 60 9.02 -0.34 -16.29
N ASN A 61 9.43 -0.77 -17.48
CA ASN A 61 8.54 -0.82 -18.64
C ASN A 61 7.37 -1.77 -18.39
N VAL A 62 7.63 -2.93 -17.81
CA VAL A 62 6.59 -3.91 -17.49
C VAL A 62 5.62 -3.35 -16.43
N VAL A 63 6.16 -2.71 -15.39
CA VAL A 63 5.33 -2.09 -14.35
C VAL A 63 4.43 -1.02 -14.95
N LYS A 64 4.97 -0.17 -15.82
CA LYS A 64 4.18 0.86 -16.50
C LYS A 64 3.10 0.26 -17.40
N ASP A 65 3.44 -0.79 -18.14
CA ASP A 65 2.51 -1.41 -19.08
C ASP A 65 1.37 -2.12 -18.38
N ILE A 66 1.67 -2.82 -17.28
CA ILE A 66 0.67 -3.65 -16.59
C ILE A 66 -0.11 -2.82 -15.57
N LEU A 67 0.56 -2.00 -14.79
CA LEU A 67 -0.02 -1.30 -13.66
C LEU A 67 -0.27 0.19 -13.89
N GLY A 68 0.39 0.78 -14.89
CA GLY A 68 0.35 2.22 -15.10
C GLY A 68 -1.04 2.80 -15.30
N GLU A 69 -1.95 2.04 -15.91
CA GLU A 69 -3.33 2.47 -16.13
C GLU A 69 -4.27 2.07 -15.00
N GLN A 70 -3.82 1.17 -14.12
CA GLN A 70 -4.63 0.60 -13.06
C GLN A 70 -4.50 1.35 -11.74
N ILE A 71 -3.41 2.09 -11.57
CA ILE A 71 -3.09 2.76 -10.32
C ILE A 71 -2.79 4.24 -10.56
N ASP A 72 -2.85 5.03 -9.48
CA ASP A 72 -2.58 6.45 -9.53
C ASP A 72 -1.11 6.73 -9.89
N ALA A 73 -0.85 7.90 -10.47
CA ALA A 73 0.49 8.30 -10.87
C ALA A 73 1.48 8.31 -9.71
N ASN A 74 1.03 8.72 -8.53
CA ASN A 74 1.89 8.74 -7.34
C ASN A 74 2.28 7.33 -6.89
N SER A 75 1.33 6.40 -6.95
CA SER A 75 1.62 4.99 -6.65
C SER A 75 2.57 4.40 -7.68
N LEU A 76 2.37 4.72 -8.94
CA LEU A 76 3.25 4.25 -10.01
C LEU A 76 4.69 4.75 -9.79
N LYS A 77 4.86 6.02 -9.43
CA LYS A 77 6.17 6.59 -9.14
C LYS A 77 6.86 5.83 -8.01
N PHE A 78 6.09 5.46 -6.99
CA PHE A 78 6.64 4.68 -5.87
C PHE A 78 7.16 3.31 -6.35
N LEU A 79 6.39 2.62 -7.20
CA LEU A 79 6.81 1.34 -7.74
C LEU A 79 8.07 1.48 -8.58
N LEU A 80 8.16 2.52 -9.40
CA LEU A 80 9.35 2.78 -10.21
C LEU A 80 10.56 3.08 -9.34
N LEU A 81 10.35 3.79 -8.23
CA LEU A 81 11.40 4.03 -7.24
C LEU A 81 11.91 2.72 -6.65
N LEU A 82 11.03 1.78 -6.36
CA LEU A 82 11.42 0.47 -5.85
C LEU A 82 12.31 -0.28 -6.85
N VAL A 83 12.00 -0.15 -8.14
CA VAL A 83 12.85 -0.75 -9.19
C VAL A 83 14.23 -0.12 -9.15
N ASP A 84 14.31 1.20 -9.08
CA ASP A 84 15.60 1.91 -9.04
C ASP A 84 16.42 1.54 -7.82
N ARG A 85 15.77 1.30 -6.70
CA ARG A 85 16.42 0.95 -5.44
C ARG A 85 16.77 -0.53 -5.33
N GLY A 86 16.34 -1.33 -6.30
CA GLY A 86 16.53 -2.77 -6.26
C GLY A 86 15.71 -3.48 -5.21
N ARG A 87 14.54 -2.92 -4.86
CA ARG A 87 13.64 -3.47 -3.86
C ARG A 87 12.31 -3.98 -4.42
N VAL A 88 12.14 -3.92 -5.73
CA VAL A 88 10.89 -4.37 -6.35
C VAL A 88 10.65 -5.88 -6.16
N ALA A 89 11.71 -6.64 -5.89
CA ALA A 89 11.59 -8.07 -5.61
C ALA A 89 10.74 -8.36 -4.38
N ILE A 90 10.66 -7.42 -3.45
CA ILE A 90 9.85 -7.55 -2.23
C ILE A 90 8.56 -6.74 -2.29
N LEU A 91 8.14 -6.36 -3.49
CA LEU A 91 6.94 -5.54 -3.68
C LEU A 91 5.70 -6.18 -3.02
N ASP A 92 5.55 -7.48 -3.12
CA ASP A 92 4.43 -8.17 -2.48
C ASP A 92 4.42 -7.92 -0.96
N GLY A 93 5.58 -8.07 -0.32
CA GLY A 93 5.71 -7.80 1.11
C GLY A 93 5.45 -6.35 1.47
N ILE A 94 5.90 -5.42 0.64
CA ILE A 94 5.67 -3.99 0.83
C ILE A 94 4.17 -3.69 0.73
N ALA A 95 3.50 -4.22 -0.29
CA ALA A 95 2.07 -4.01 -0.47
C ALA A 95 1.27 -4.57 0.71
N GLN A 96 1.58 -5.78 1.16
CA GLN A 96 0.92 -6.40 2.30
C GLN A 96 1.10 -5.57 3.57
N LYS A 97 2.31 -5.15 3.84
CA LYS A 97 2.61 -4.35 5.03
C LYS A 97 1.91 -2.98 4.96
N PHE A 98 1.90 -2.36 3.79
CA PHE A 98 1.19 -1.10 3.60
C PHE A 98 -0.31 -1.26 3.90
N LEU A 99 -0.92 -2.32 3.38
CA LEU A 99 -2.36 -2.56 3.61
C LEU A 99 -2.65 -2.75 5.10
N GLU A 100 -1.79 -3.47 5.80
CA GLU A 100 -1.91 -3.65 7.23
C GLU A 100 -1.85 -2.32 7.97
N LEU A 101 -0.87 -1.48 7.64
CA LEU A 101 -0.72 -0.15 8.25
C LEU A 101 -1.89 0.77 7.90
N SER A 102 -2.39 0.68 6.68
CA SER A 102 -3.53 1.47 6.21
C SER A 102 -4.79 1.14 7.00
N TYR A 103 -5.03 -0.13 7.25
CA TYR A 103 -6.20 -0.56 8.04
C TYR A 103 -6.08 -0.11 9.49
N GLU A 104 -4.89 -0.14 10.06
CA GLU A 104 -4.65 0.40 11.40
C GLU A 104 -4.95 1.89 11.45
N GLU A 105 -4.52 2.63 10.43
CA GLU A 105 -4.74 4.07 10.34
C GLU A 105 -6.24 4.39 10.27
N GLU A 106 -7.00 3.64 9.50
CA GLU A 106 -8.45 3.78 9.42
C GLU A 106 -9.11 3.49 10.75
N SER A 107 -8.67 2.47 11.45
CA SER A 107 -9.21 2.11 12.77
C SER A 107 -8.98 3.24 13.78
N ILE A 108 -7.80 3.85 13.77
CA ILE A 108 -7.49 4.98 14.65
C ILE A 108 -8.39 6.17 14.33
N ALA A 109 -8.60 6.47 13.05
CA ALA A 109 -9.44 7.58 12.63
C ALA A 109 -10.89 7.37 13.08
N ILE A 110 -11.42 6.17 12.94
CA ILE A 110 -12.77 5.82 13.37
C ILE A 110 -12.88 5.98 14.89
N ALA A 111 -11.91 5.49 15.64
CA ALA A 111 -11.90 5.61 17.10
C ALA A 111 -11.90 7.06 17.55
N LYS A 112 -11.14 7.92 16.89
CA LYS A 112 -11.10 9.35 17.22
C LYS A 112 -12.45 10.02 16.97
N VAL A 113 -13.08 9.73 15.86
CA VAL A 113 -14.42 10.27 15.54
C VAL A 113 -15.43 9.80 16.56
N THR A 114 -15.42 8.53 16.92
CA THR A 114 -16.31 7.95 17.91
C THR A 114 -16.12 8.63 19.26
N SER A 115 -14.89 8.83 19.70
CA SER A 115 -14.59 9.49 20.95
C SER A 115 -15.09 10.94 21.00
N SER A 116 -14.93 11.65 19.89
CA SER A 116 -15.40 13.04 19.80
C SER A 116 -16.92 13.12 19.92
N ILE A 117 -17.62 12.18 19.32
CA ILE A 117 -19.09 12.13 19.35
C ILE A 117 -19.57 11.66 20.71
N GLN A 118 -18.82 10.82 21.40
CA GLN A 118 -19.17 10.34 22.74
C GLN A 118 -19.21 11.46 23.77
N LEU A 119 -18.63 12.59 23.50
CA LEU A 119 -18.72 13.75 24.37
C LEU A 119 -20.16 14.28 24.41
N SER A 120 -20.97 13.96 23.41
CA SER A 120 -22.39 14.27 23.36
C SER A 120 -23.16 13.00 23.70
N ALA A 121 -23.82 12.96 24.83
CA ALA A 121 -24.42 11.75 25.38
C ALA A 121 -25.38 11.03 24.44
N GLN A 122 -26.21 11.76 23.73
CA GLN A 122 -27.21 11.15 22.85
C GLN A 122 -26.59 10.57 21.59
N GLN A 123 -25.60 11.25 21.05
CA GLN A 123 -24.90 10.78 19.87
C GLN A 123 -24.04 9.58 20.17
N GLN A 124 -23.51 9.51 21.36
CA GLN A 124 -22.75 8.37 21.84
C GLN A 124 -23.55 7.08 21.68
N GLN A 125 -24.79 7.10 22.11
CA GLN A 125 -25.66 5.94 22.06
C GLN A 125 -25.93 5.50 20.62
N ASN A 126 -26.21 6.46 19.75
CA ASN A 126 -26.46 6.17 18.33
C ASN A 126 -25.26 5.56 17.64
N ILE A 127 -24.07 6.03 17.97
CA ILE A 127 -22.86 5.50 17.37
C ILE A 127 -22.57 4.09 17.86
N ALA A 128 -22.79 3.83 19.14
CA ALA A 128 -22.61 2.51 19.70
C ALA A 128 -23.51 1.48 19.00
N GLU A 129 -24.73 1.86 18.65
CA GLU A 129 -25.65 0.99 17.94
C GLU A 129 -25.20 0.71 16.51
N LYS A 130 -24.55 1.65 15.87
CA LYS A 130 -24.08 1.49 14.49
C LYS A 130 -22.77 0.74 14.37
N LEU A 131 -22.00 0.72 15.42
CA LEU A 131 -20.74 0.03 15.44
C LEU A 131 -20.89 -1.40 15.90
#